data_9da5b639aebe6fbee332d8a980c33a37
#
_entry.id   9da5b639aebe6fbee332d8a980c33a37
#
_cell.length_a   1.000
_cell.length_b   1.000
_cell.length_c   1.000
_cell.angle_alpha   90.00
_cell.angle_beta   90.00
_cell.angle_gamma   90.00
#
_symmetry.space_group_name_H-M   'P 1'
#
loop_
_entity.id
_entity.type
_entity.pdbx_description
1 polymer ?
#
loop_
_entity_poly.entity_id
_entity_poly.type
_entity_poly.pdbx_seq_one_letter_code
_entity_poly.pdbx_strand_id
1 'polypeptide(L)' 'MTKEKAILEYVVRWLDSNIDEGPPEGGQEDSANLKEKIELALDPKTTVEDIESGNF' A
#
# COMPACT_ATOMS: atom_id res chain seq x y z
N MET A 1 -6.78 13.23 9.16
CA MET A 1 -6.79 11.80 8.76
C MET A 1 -5.83 11.03 9.64
N THR A 2 -6.22 9.86 10.09
CA THR A 2 -5.32 9.00 10.86
C THR A 2 -4.37 8.24 9.94
N LYS A 3 -3.27 7.81 10.49
CA LYS A 3 -2.29 7.01 9.75
C LYS A 3 -2.91 5.69 9.28
N GLU A 4 -3.72 5.07 10.11
CA GLU A 4 -4.42 3.83 9.76
C GLU A 4 -5.31 4.02 8.55
N LYS A 5 -6.06 5.11 8.52
CA LYS A 5 -6.94 5.40 7.40
C LYS A 5 -6.14 5.67 6.12
N ALA A 6 -5.03 6.37 6.23
CA ALA A 6 -4.16 6.62 5.09
C ALA A 6 -3.61 5.31 4.51
N ILE A 7 -3.22 4.39 5.37
CA ILE A 7 -2.73 3.07 4.96
C ILE A 7 -3.83 2.30 4.25
N LEU A 8 -5.04 2.30 4.81
CA LEU A 8 -6.18 1.61 4.19
C LEU A 8 -6.49 2.17 2.81
N GLU A 9 -6.46 3.48 2.65
CA GLU A 9 -6.69 4.10 1.36
C GLU A 9 -5.59 3.73 0.36
N TYR A 10 -4.35 3.68 0.82
CA TYR A 10 -3.25 3.25 -0.04
C TYR A 10 -3.47 1.82 -0.53
N VAL A 11 -3.84 0.92 0.37
CA VAL A 11 -4.10 -0.49 0.03
C VAL A 11 -5.23 -0.60 -0.97
N VAL A 12 -6.31 0.14 -0.77
CA VAL A 12 -7.46 0.13 -1.68
C VAL A 12 -7.04 0.58 -3.08
N ARG A 13 -6.28 1.64 -3.18
CA ARG A 13 -5.77 2.13 -4.46
C ARG A 13 -4.87 1.10 -5.14
N TRP A 14 -4.03 0.47 -4.37
CA TRP A 14 -3.14 -0.56 -4.88
C TRP A 14 -3.93 -1.74 -5.44
N LEU A 15 -4.91 -2.22 -4.67
CA LEU A 15 -5.76 -3.32 -5.12
C LEU A 15 -6.55 -2.94 -6.36
N ASP A 16 -7.10 -1.74 -6.38
CA ASP A 16 -7.88 -1.25 -7.52
C ASP A 16 -7.05 -1.24 -8.79
N SER A 17 -5.81 -0.80 -8.70
CA SER A 17 -4.90 -0.76 -9.84
C SER A 17 -4.49 -2.14 -10.33
N ASN A 18 -4.41 -3.11 -9.43
CA ASN A 18 -3.90 -4.44 -9.78
C ASN A 18 -5.00 -5.44 -10.13
N ILE A 19 -6.21 -5.22 -9.65
CA ILE A 19 -7.32 -6.14 -9.90
C ILE A 19 -7.91 -5.97 -11.30
N ASP A 20 -7.87 -4.77 -11.86
CA ASP A 20 -8.44 -4.47 -13.17
C ASP A 20 -7.83 -5.29 -14.29
N GLU A 21 -6.64 -5.79 -14.12
CA GLU A 21 -5.96 -6.57 -15.15
C GLU A 21 -6.10 -8.07 -14.98
N GLY A 22 -6.92 -8.50 -14.03
CA GLY A 22 -7.12 -9.91 -13.73
C GLY A 22 -6.06 -10.46 -12.78
N PRO A 23 -6.16 -11.74 -12.41
CA PRO A 23 -5.22 -12.33 -11.47
C PRO A 23 -3.82 -12.39 -12.09
N PRO A 24 -2.85 -11.68 -11.54
CA PRO A 24 -1.49 -11.73 -12.05
C PRO A 24 -0.85 -13.08 -11.74
N GLU A 25 -0.10 -13.60 -12.68
CA GLU A 25 0.64 -14.82 -12.47
C GLU A 25 1.75 -14.64 -11.43
N GLY A 26 2.14 -13.39 -11.17
CA GLY A 26 3.10 -13.05 -10.14
C GLY A 26 2.48 -12.52 -8.87
N GLY A 27 1.27 -12.94 -8.54
CA GLY A 27 0.52 -12.41 -7.41
C GLY A 27 1.24 -12.51 -6.07
N GLN A 28 2.10 -13.49 -5.91
CA GLN A 28 2.87 -13.63 -4.67
C GLN A 28 3.90 -12.52 -4.50
N GLU A 29 4.57 -12.13 -5.57
CA GLU A 29 5.53 -11.03 -5.53
C GLU A 29 4.83 -9.71 -5.23
N ASP A 30 3.70 -9.48 -5.88
CA ASP A 30 2.94 -8.26 -5.67
C ASP A 30 2.43 -8.16 -4.22
N SER A 31 1.96 -9.29 -3.69
CA SER A 31 1.50 -9.34 -2.30
C SER A 31 2.63 -9.09 -1.31
N ALA A 32 3.82 -9.64 -1.58
CA ALA A 32 4.99 -9.41 -0.74
C ALA A 32 5.41 -7.94 -0.78
N ASN A 33 5.37 -7.32 -1.96
CA ASN A 33 5.69 -5.91 -2.11
C ASN A 33 4.71 -5.03 -1.35
N LEU A 34 3.42 -5.36 -1.42
CA LEU A 34 2.41 -4.63 -0.67
C LEU A 34 2.61 -4.77 0.83
N LYS A 35 2.91 -5.97 1.29
CA LYS A 35 3.18 -6.22 2.70
C LYS A 35 4.36 -5.38 3.18
N GLU A 36 5.43 -5.34 2.40
CA GLU A 36 6.60 -4.54 2.72
C GLU A 36 6.27 -3.06 2.81
N LYS A 37 5.47 -2.56 1.88
CA LYS A 37 5.00 -1.17 1.91
C LYS A 37 4.17 -0.87 3.14
N ILE A 38 3.28 -1.77 3.52
CA ILE A 38 2.47 -1.60 4.72
C ILE A 38 3.36 -1.55 5.96
N GLU A 39 4.36 -2.41 6.03
CA GLU A 39 5.29 -2.40 7.15
C GLU A 39 6.06 -1.08 7.22
N LEU A 40 6.48 -0.56 6.09
CA LEU A 40 7.13 0.75 6.03
C LEU A 40 6.18 1.87 6.46
N ALA A 41 4.91 1.76 6.07
CA ALA A 41 3.90 2.74 6.47
C ALA A 41 3.64 2.73 7.97
N LEU A 42 3.81 1.58 8.61
CA LEU A 42 3.64 1.46 10.06
C LEU A 42 4.84 1.98 10.85
N ASP A 43 5.96 2.26 10.17
CA ASP A 43 7.13 2.81 10.82
C ASP A 43 6.79 4.18 11.42
N PRO A 44 7.18 4.44 12.69
CA PRO A 44 6.91 5.74 13.32
C PRO A 44 7.51 6.93 12.58
N LYS A 45 8.50 6.72 11.74
CA LYS A 45 9.12 7.79 10.95
C LYS A 45 8.31 8.16 9.71
N THR A 46 7.42 7.27 9.28
CA THR A 46 6.57 7.53 8.12
C THR A 46 5.37 8.35 8.54
N THR A 47 5.15 9.48 7.90
CA THR A 47 4.03 10.37 8.20
C THR A 47 2.81 10.04 7.34
N VAL A 48 1.65 10.58 7.74
CA VAL A 48 0.44 10.46 6.93
C VAL A 48 0.65 11.06 5.55
N GLU A 49 1.33 12.19 5.47
CA GLU A 49 1.63 12.83 4.19
C GLU A 49 2.44 11.93 3.28
N ASP A 50 3.42 11.24 3.82
CA ASP A 50 4.24 10.31 3.06
C ASP A 50 3.39 9.18 2.49
N ILE A 51 2.46 8.66 3.28
CA ILE A 51 1.59 7.58 2.85
C ILE A 51 0.65 8.07 1.74
N GLU A 52 0.06 9.25 1.92
CA GLU A 52 -0.87 9.79 0.95
C GLU A 52 -0.20 10.09 -0.39
N SER A 53 1.04 10.54 -0.35
CA SER A 53 1.79 10.83 -1.57
C SER A 53 2.45 9.58 -2.17
N GLY A 54 2.45 8.46 -1.43
CA GLY A 54 3.11 7.24 -1.88
C GLY A 54 4.63 7.31 -1.76
N ASN A 55 5.13 8.22 -0.95
CA ASN A 55 6.55 8.50 -0.85
C ASN A 55 7.19 7.78 0.35
N PHE A 56 6.98 6.49 0.41
CA PHE A 56 7.56 5.69 1.50
C PHE A 56 7.99 4.31 1.03
#